data_ea6a5e7e9725bbeea3e67a66bc2328cd
#
_entry.id   ea6a5e7e9725bbeea3e67a66bc2328cd
#
_cell.length_a   1.000
_cell.length_b   1.000
_cell.length_c   1.000
_cell.angle_alpha   90.00
_cell.angle_beta   90.00
_cell.angle_gamma   90.00
#
_symmetry.space_group_name_H-M   'P 1'
#
loop_
_entity.id
_entity.type
_entity.pdbx_description
1 polymer ?
#
loop_
_entity_poly.entity_id
_entity_poly.type
_entity_poly.pdbx_seq_one_letter_code
_entity_poly.pdbx_strand_id
1 'polypeptide(L)'
;MSCARLSAVPATRARRWPFHEFFALLGGPPCAATTAVRIGAHTVPVHAATAGTLVASFTDLCGSAVSAADYVALAARFERWVIGAVPLLRTVHADLVTRWITLIDVLYDADRPVIVHAAAPPAVLAAGMPAGSDLDRTVSRLYEISQPAARGAV
;
A
#
# COMPACT_ATOMS: atom_id res chain seq x y z
N MET A 1 19.02 -14.23 -9.78
CA MET A 1 17.57 -14.21 -10.07
C MET A 1 17.20 -12.80 -10.47
N SER A 2 16.83 -12.65 -11.72
CA SER A 2 16.50 -11.35 -12.30
C SER A 2 15.22 -10.82 -11.67
N CYS A 3 15.31 -9.69 -10.97
CA CYS A 3 14.14 -8.89 -10.63
C CYS A 3 13.53 -8.44 -11.95
N ALA A 4 12.46 -9.09 -12.36
CA ALA A 4 11.68 -8.66 -13.50
C ALA A 4 11.28 -7.20 -13.27
N ARG A 5 11.59 -6.38 -14.24
CA ARG A 5 11.22 -4.97 -14.29
C ARG A 5 9.72 -4.87 -14.05
N LEU A 6 9.34 -4.27 -12.95
CA LEU A 6 7.98 -3.81 -12.75
C LEU A 6 7.73 -2.70 -13.77
N SER A 7 7.30 -3.09 -14.95
CA SER A 7 6.81 -2.16 -15.95
C SER A 7 5.59 -1.46 -15.35
N ALA A 8 5.61 -0.14 -15.36
CA ALA A 8 4.46 0.66 -14.98
C ALA A 8 3.23 0.13 -15.73
N VAL A 9 2.28 -0.43 -15.02
CA VAL A 9 0.97 -0.76 -15.57
C VAL A 9 0.31 0.58 -15.89
N PRO A 10 -0.01 0.86 -17.15
CA PRO A 10 -0.63 2.13 -17.49
C PRO A 10 -1.97 2.26 -16.76
N ALA A 11 -2.21 3.42 -16.22
CA ALA A 11 -3.45 3.82 -15.53
C ALA A 11 -4.68 3.87 -16.46
N THR A 12 -4.70 3.04 -17.49
CA THR A 12 -5.73 3.04 -18.51
C THR A 12 -6.75 1.96 -18.22
N ARG A 13 -7.92 2.41 -17.80
CA ARG A 13 -9.15 1.66 -17.52
C ARG A 13 -9.05 0.78 -16.28
N ALA A 14 -9.65 1.28 -15.22
CA ALA A 14 -10.02 0.56 -14.02
C ALA A 14 -10.89 -0.66 -14.32
N ARG A 15 -10.32 -1.72 -14.85
CA ARG A 15 -10.86 -3.03 -14.64
C ARG A 15 -10.60 -3.32 -13.18
N ARG A 16 -11.65 -3.58 -12.46
CA ARG A 16 -11.63 -4.00 -11.07
C ARG A 16 -11.03 -5.41 -11.00
N TRP A 17 -9.72 -5.49 -11.14
CA TRP A 17 -9.00 -6.75 -10.99
C TRP A 17 -9.04 -7.13 -9.51
N PRO A 18 -9.41 -8.35 -9.17
CA PRO A 18 -9.18 -8.86 -7.82
C PRO A 18 -7.70 -8.72 -7.46
N PHE A 19 -7.39 -8.38 -6.24
CA PHE A 19 -6.02 -8.12 -5.81
C PHE A 19 -5.06 -9.27 -6.09
N HIS A 20 -5.53 -10.53 -5.96
CA HIS A 20 -4.74 -11.70 -6.27
C HIS A 20 -4.33 -11.80 -7.76
N GLU A 21 -5.21 -11.36 -8.67
CA GLU A 21 -4.90 -11.30 -10.11
C GLU A 21 -3.89 -10.19 -10.39
N PHE A 22 -4.06 -9.04 -9.76
CA PHE A 22 -3.10 -7.94 -9.85
C PHE A 22 -1.71 -8.38 -9.37
N PHE A 23 -1.64 -9.09 -8.26
CA PHE A 23 -0.39 -9.60 -7.71
C PHE A 23 0.26 -10.65 -8.63
N ALA A 24 -0.52 -11.53 -9.25
CA ALA A 24 -0.03 -12.50 -10.22
C ALA A 24 0.59 -11.81 -11.45
N LEU A 25 0.01 -10.68 -11.91
CA LEU A 25 0.57 -9.87 -13.00
C LEU A 25 1.93 -9.25 -12.65
N LEU A 26 2.18 -8.99 -11.38
CA LEU A 26 3.48 -8.51 -10.90
C LEU A 26 4.53 -9.62 -10.77
N GLY A 27 4.21 -10.84 -11.21
CA GLY A 27 5.13 -11.98 -11.14
C GLY A 27 5.19 -12.63 -9.77
N GLY A 28 4.23 -12.32 -8.90
CA GLY A 28 4.08 -12.99 -7.61
C GLY A 28 3.54 -14.41 -7.78
N PRO A 29 3.83 -15.33 -6.82
CA PRO A 29 3.22 -16.64 -6.85
C PRO A 29 1.69 -16.51 -6.73
N PRO A 30 0.92 -17.39 -7.39
CA PRO A 30 -0.52 -17.44 -7.18
C PRO A 30 -0.77 -17.83 -5.73
N CYS A 31 -1.04 -16.84 -4.90
CA CYS A 31 -1.16 -17.08 -3.48
C CYS A 31 -2.60 -17.01 -3.03
N ALA A 32 -3.14 -18.15 -2.65
CA ALA A 32 -4.36 -18.25 -1.87
C ALA A 32 -4.08 -18.28 -0.35
N ALA A 33 -2.83 -18.28 0.07
CA ALA A 33 -2.46 -18.42 1.48
C ALA A 33 -2.04 -17.05 2.05
N THR A 34 -2.84 -16.54 2.96
CA THR A 34 -2.45 -15.45 3.83
C THR A 34 -1.27 -15.91 4.70
N THR A 35 -0.17 -15.19 4.64
CA THR A 35 0.95 -15.37 5.56
C THR A 35 0.89 -14.30 6.65
N ALA A 36 1.83 -14.32 7.58
CA ALA A 36 1.88 -13.36 8.65
C ALA A 36 3.33 -12.91 8.91
N VAL A 37 3.49 -11.64 9.22
CA VAL A 37 4.76 -11.05 9.64
C VAL A 37 4.70 -10.76 11.12
N ARG A 38 5.68 -11.26 11.86
CA ARG A 38 5.80 -11.01 13.28
C ARG A 38 6.57 -9.72 13.52
N ILE A 39 5.97 -8.81 14.28
CA ILE A 39 6.57 -7.56 14.74
C ILE A 39 6.50 -7.52 16.26
N GLY A 40 7.64 -7.78 16.93
CA GLY A 40 7.66 -7.87 18.38
C GLY A 40 6.71 -8.96 18.88
N ALA A 41 5.74 -8.56 19.70
CA ALA A 41 4.68 -9.44 20.21
C ALA A 41 3.46 -9.54 19.27
N HIS A 42 3.39 -8.74 18.23
CA HIS A 42 2.27 -8.68 17.30
C HIS A 42 2.53 -9.48 16.04
N THR A 43 1.45 -9.94 15.43
CA THR A 43 1.47 -10.61 14.14
C THR A 43 0.55 -9.88 13.19
N VAL A 44 1.09 -9.44 12.05
CA VAL A 44 0.34 -8.72 11.02
C VAL A 44 0.07 -9.68 9.86
N PRO A 45 -1.20 -9.91 9.51
CA PRO A 45 -1.53 -10.70 8.33
C PRO A 45 -1.09 -9.97 7.07
N VAL A 46 -0.49 -10.68 6.13
CA VAL A 46 -0.05 -10.14 4.86
C VAL A 46 -0.28 -11.16 3.75
N HIS A 47 -0.26 -10.71 2.50
CA HIS A 47 -0.40 -11.59 1.35
C HIS A 47 0.88 -12.35 1.04
N ALA A 48 2.00 -11.63 1.06
CA ALA A 48 3.32 -12.21 0.88
C ALA A 48 4.38 -11.32 1.53
N ALA A 49 5.42 -11.94 2.02
CA ALA A 49 6.63 -11.26 2.49
C ALA A 49 7.84 -12.01 1.93
N THR A 50 8.58 -11.33 1.08
CA THR A 50 9.81 -11.83 0.48
C THR A 50 10.97 -10.92 0.87
N ALA A 51 12.20 -11.24 0.46
CA ALA A 51 13.36 -10.42 0.80
C ALA A 51 13.17 -8.97 0.35
N GLY A 52 12.85 -8.09 1.30
CA GLY A 52 12.70 -6.66 1.09
C GLY A 52 11.35 -6.19 0.54
N THR A 53 10.43 -7.08 0.20
CA THR A 53 9.11 -6.70 -0.36
C THR A 53 7.96 -7.22 0.51
N LEU A 54 7.06 -6.33 0.88
CA LEU A 54 5.82 -6.65 1.58
C LEU A 54 4.62 -6.46 0.65
N VAL A 55 3.78 -7.47 0.57
CA VAL A 55 2.51 -7.43 -0.18
C VAL A 55 1.37 -7.66 0.80
N ALA A 56 0.50 -6.69 0.92
CA ALA A 56 -0.64 -6.74 1.83
C ALA A 56 -1.84 -5.98 1.27
N SER A 57 -3.03 -6.31 1.75
CA SER A 57 -4.23 -5.56 1.45
C SER A 57 -4.41 -4.38 2.42
N PHE A 58 -5.25 -3.43 2.03
CA PHE A 58 -5.70 -2.36 2.92
C PHE A 58 -6.29 -2.92 4.23
N THR A 59 -7.12 -3.97 4.11
CA THR A 59 -7.74 -4.61 5.29
C THR A 59 -6.69 -5.27 6.19
N ASP A 60 -5.66 -5.90 5.63
CA ASP A 60 -4.59 -6.50 6.42
C ASP A 60 -3.84 -5.46 7.26
N LEU A 61 -3.54 -4.31 6.66
CA LEU A 61 -2.73 -3.26 7.29
C LEU A 61 -3.54 -2.31 8.17
N CYS A 62 -4.74 -1.96 7.76
CA CYS A 62 -5.56 -0.97 8.44
C CYS A 62 -6.70 -1.58 9.26
N GLY A 63 -7.18 -2.76 8.88
CA GLY A 63 -8.27 -3.45 9.56
C GLY A 63 -7.84 -4.30 10.76
N SER A 64 -6.55 -4.57 10.90
CA SER A 64 -5.97 -5.31 12.02
C SER A 64 -5.54 -4.39 13.15
N ALA A 65 -5.25 -4.95 14.32
CA ALA A 65 -4.73 -4.20 15.46
C ALA A 65 -3.24 -3.84 15.24
N VAL A 66 -2.97 -2.98 14.27
CA VAL A 66 -1.64 -2.51 13.91
C VAL A 66 -1.48 -1.06 14.39
N SER A 67 -0.41 -0.78 15.12
CA SER A 67 -0.10 0.55 15.62
C SER A 67 0.83 1.32 14.68
N ALA A 68 0.98 2.63 14.93
CA ALA A 68 1.97 3.44 14.23
C ALA A 68 3.40 2.92 14.41
N ALA A 69 3.74 2.41 15.59
CA ALA A 69 5.04 1.81 15.86
C ALA A 69 5.27 0.53 15.03
N ASP A 70 4.21 -0.26 14.81
CA ASP A 70 4.28 -1.44 13.96
C ASP A 70 4.54 -1.06 12.51
N TYR A 71 3.91 0.01 12.00
CA TYR A 71 4.21 0.52 10.66
C TYR A 71 5.66 0.96 10.50
N VAL A 72 6.20 1.65 11.50
CA VAL A 72 7.62 2.05 11.51
C VAL A 72 8.53 0.83 11.46
N ALA A 73 8.25 -0.18 12.27
CA ALA A 73 9.03 -1.42 12.29
C ALA A 73 8.94 -2.19 10.96
N LEU A 74 7.76 -2.25 10.35
CA LEU A 74 7.57 -2.84 9.02
C LEU A 74 8.30 -2.06 7.94
N ALA A 75 8.26 -0.73 7.98
CA ALA A 75 8.96 0.12 7.01
C ALA A 75 10.48 0.00 7.12
N ALA A 76 11.01 -0.24 8.32
CA ALA A 76 12.43 -0.52 8.53
C ALA A 76 12.85 -1.88 7.94
N ARG A 77 11.96 -2.86 7.98
CA ARG A 77 12.23 -4.24 7.55
C ARG A 77 12.04 -4.46 6.04
N PHE A 78 11.04 -3.80 5.44
CA PHE A 78 10.70 -3.96 4.03
C PHE A 78 10.95 -2.68 3.24
N GLU A 79 11.75 -2.78 2.21
CA GLU A 79 12.14 -1.64 1.38
C GLU A 79 11.10 -1.29 0.31
N ARG A 80 10.26 -2.25 -0.09
CA ARG A 80 9.26 -2.12 -1.14
C ARG A 80 7.92 -2.61 -0.66
N TRP A 81 6.87 -1.94 -1.09
CA TRP A 81 5.52 -2.23 -0.65
C TRP A 81 4.55 -2.36 -1.82
N VAL A 82 3.68 -3.34 -1.74
CA VAL A 82 2.53 -3.50 -2.63
C VAL A 82 1.29 -3.55 -1.74
N ILE A 83 0.43 -2.55 -1.87
CA ILE A 83 -0.79 -2.44 -1.09
C ILE A 83 -1.98 -2.56 -2.03
N GLY A 84 -2.82 -3.56 -1.80
CA GLY A 84 -3.94 -3.87 -2.65
C GLY A 84 -5.29 -3.62 -2.02
N ALA A 85 -6.31 -3.61 -2.88
CA ALA A 85 -7.70 -3.49 -2.50
C ALA A 85 -8.01 -2.25 -1.64
N VAL A 86 -7.37 -1.13 -1.92
CA VAL A 86 -7.64 0.13 -1.23
C VAL A 86 -9.01 0.66 -1.66
N PRO A 87 -9.99 0.78 -0.75
CA PRO A 87 -11.34 1.21 -1.07
C PRO A 87 -11.44 2.73 -1.18
N LEU A 88 -12.57 3.22 -1.66
CA LEU A 88 -12.92 4.63 -1.51
C LEU A 88 -13.01 4.96 -0.01
N LEU A 89 -12.26 5.93 0.48
CA LEU A 89 -12.12 6.21 1.90
C LEU A 89 -13.43 6.62 2.58
N ARG A 90 -14.35 7.23 1.82
CA ARG A 90 -15.70 7.55 2.33
C ARG A 90 -16.56 6.33 2.66
N THR A 91 -16.19 5.13 2.21
CA THR A 91 -16.94 3.89 2.42
C THR A 91 -16.48 3.09 3.61
N VAL A 92 -15.43 3.52 4.29
CA VAL A 92 -14.85 2.81 5.44
C VAL A 92 -14.94 3.65 6.72
N HIS A 93 -14.79 2.97 7.86
CA HIS A 93 -14.83 3.65 9.15
C HIS A 93 -13.68 4.65 9.31
N ALA A 94 -13.91 5.73 10.02
CA ALA A 94 -12.92 6.79 10.23
C ALA A 94 -11.58 6.30 10.82
N ASP A 95 -11.62 5.29 11.68
CA ASP A 95 -10.41 4.71 12.27
C ASP A 95 -9.49 4.08 11.21
N LEU A 96 -10.08 3.45 10.19
CA LEU A 96 -9.33 2.87 9.08
C LEU A 96 -8.69 3.96 8.21
N VAL A 97 -9.40 5.08 8.03
CA VAL A 97 -8.86 6.24 7.32
C VAL A 97 -7.67 6.83 8.08
N THR A 98 -7.78 6.97 9.39
CA THR A 98 -6.69 7.46 10.25
C THR A 98 -5.46 6.55 10.16
N ARG A 99 -5.66 5.25 10.19
CA ARG A 99 -4.56 4.28 10.03
C ARG A 99 -3.93 4.34 8.64
N TRP A 100 -4.74 4.52 7.60
CA TRP A 100 -4.24 4.72 6.24
C TRP A 100 -3.35 5.95 6.13
N ILE A 101 -3.79 7.09 6.68
CA ILE A 101 -3.01 8.32 6.74
C ILE A 101 -1.67 8.07 7.44
N THR A 102 -1.71 7.44 8.61
CA THR A 102 -0.51 7.11 9.39
C THR A 102 0.45 6.20 8.60
N LEU A 103 -0.08 5.18 7.95
CA LEU A 103 0.73 4.26 7.14
C LEU A 103 1.44 5.00 5.99
N ILE A 104 0.72 5.82 5.24
CA ILE A 104 1.32 6.58 4.14
C ILE A 104 2.36 7.59 4.63
N ASP A 105 2.10 8.25 5.77
CA ASP A 105 3.06 9.14 6.38
C ASP A 105 4.37 8.41 6.76
N VAL A 106 4.25 7.24 7.37
CA VAL A 106 5.42 6.42 7.73
C VAL A 106 6.21 5.97 6.50
N LEU A 107 5.53 5.49 5.47
CA LEU A 107 6.18 5.04 4.23
C LEU A 107 6.86 6.20 3.49
N TYR A 108 6.23 7.35 3.49
CA TYR A 108 6.79 8.57 2.91
C TYR A 108 8.07 9.01 3.66
N ASP A 109 8.00 9.07 4.98
CA ASP A 109 9.13 9.49 5.81
C ASP A 109 10.31 8.50 5.73
N ALA A 110 10.01 7.21 5.58
CA ALA A 110 11.01 6.16 5.38
C ALA A 110 11.52 6.05 3.94
N ASP A 111 11.00 6.85 3.04
CA ASP A 111 11.33 6.83 1.60
C ASP A 111 11.11 5.45 0.95
N ARG A 112 9.97 4.82 1.24
CA ARG A 112 9.61 3.50 0.72
C ARG A 112 8.72 3.61 -0.51
N PRO A 113 9.16 3.07 -1.67
CA PRO A 113 8.31 3.03 -2.86
C PRO A 113 7.12 2.09 -2.64
N VAL A 114 5.96 2.52 -3.08
CA VAL A 114 4.71 1.80 -2.93
C VAL A 114 4.03 1.61 -4.28
N ILE A 115 3.58 0.40 -4.56
CA ILE A 115 2.63 0.12 -5.63
C ILE A 115 1.26 -0.03 -4.98
N VAL A 116 0.29 0.76 -5.44
CA VAL A 116 -1.05 0.76 -4.89
C VAL A 116 -2.05 0.25 -5.95
N HIS A 117 -2.77 -0.80 -5.58
CA HIS A 117 -3.96 -1.25 -6.29
C HIS A 117 -5.18 -0.75 -5.54
N ALA A 118 -5.93 0.14 -6.12
CA ALA A 118 -7.01 0.87 -5.46
C ALA A 118 -8.27 0.96 -6.34
N ALA A 119 -9.40 1.26 -5.70
CA ALA A 119 -10.67 1.46 -6.39
C ALA A 119 -10.68 2.67 -7.33
N ALA A 120 -9.79 3.64 -7.10
CA ALA A 120 -9.69 4.87 -7.86
C ALA A 120 -8.30 5.52 -7.69
N PRO A 121 -7.94 6.54 -8.50
CA PRO A 121 -6.75 7.35 -8.26
C PRO A 121 -6.76 8.03 -6.89
N PRO A 122 -5.59 8.40 -6.31
CA PRO A 122 -5.50 8.93 -4.96
C PRO A 122 -6.44 10.09 -4.65
N ALA A 123 -6.59 11.05 -5.55
CA ALA A 123 -7.50 12.19 -5.36
C ALA A 123 -8.97 11.76 -5.27
N VAL A 124 -9.37 10.75 -6.03
CA VAL A 124 -10.75 10.21 -6.02
C VAL A 124 -10.97 9.31 -4.80
N LEU A 125 -9.94 8.61 -4.33
CA LEU A 125 -10.02 7.84 -3.08
C LEU A 125 -10.41 8.71 -1.90
N ALA A 126 -9.89 9.93 -1.84
CA ALA A 126 -10.14 10.90 -0.76
C ALA A 126 -11.38 11.78 -1.00
N ALA A 127 -11.99 11.72 -2.18
CA ALA A 127 -13.15 12.54 -2.52
C ALA A 127 -14.36 12.23 -1.62
N GLY A 128 -15.10 13.27 -1.24
CA GLY A 128 -16.27 13.14 -0.38
C GLY A 128 -15.94 13.00 1.11
N MET A 129 -14.68 13.07 1.48
CA MET A 129 -14.25 13.15 2.87
C MET A 129 -14.35 14.59 3.37
N PRO A 130 -14.55 14.79 4.70
CA PRO A 130 -14.49 16.13 5.26
C PRO A 130 -13.20 16.83 4.88
N ALA A 131 -13.28 18.11 4.54
CA ALA A 131 -12.10 18.91 4.21
C ALA A 131 -11.15 18.94 5.41
N GLY A 132 -9.93 18.47 5.21
CA GLY A 132 -8.90 18.45 6.24
C GLY A 132 -7.53 18.29 5.59
N SER A 133 -6.59 19.05 6.10
CA SER A 133 -5.22 19.11 5.59
C SER A 133 -4.50 17.77 5.55
N ASP A 134 -4.89 16.83 6.41
CA ASP A 134 -4.20 15.54 6.54
C ASP A 134 -4.44 14.64 5.32
N LEU A 135 -5.67 14.60 4.80
CA LEU A 135 -5.95 13.81 3.61
C LEU A 135 -5.35 14.41 2.35
N ASP A 136 -5.35 15.74 2.22
CA ASP A 136 -4.71 16.41 1.09
C ASP A 136 -3.21 16.13 1.07
N ARG A 137 -2.58 16.19 2.24
CA ARG A 137 -1.18 15.82 2.41
C ARG A 137 -0.94 14.35 2.05
N THR A 138 -1.80 13.45 2.51
CA THR A 138 -1.70 12.02 2.23
C THR A 138 -1.81 11.74 0.72
N VAL A 139 -2.73 12.38 0.03
CA VAL A 139 -2.88 12.28 -1.43
C VAL A 139 -1.59 12.72 -2.14
N SER A 140 -1.03 13.87 -1.75
CA SER A 140 0.22 14.38 -2.33
C SER A 140 1.39 13.43 -2.08
N ARG A 141 1.55 12.95 -0.87
CA ARG A 141 2.59 11.98 -0.51
C ARG A 141 2.44 10.67 -1.27
N LEU A 142 1.21 10.18 -1.40
CA LEU A 142 0.94 8.96 -2.14
C LEU A 142 1.31 9.09 -3.63
N TYR A 143 1.04 10.22 -4.25
CA TYR A 143 1.50 10.49 -5.61
C TYR A 143 3.02 10.44 -5.72
N GLU A 144 3.75 11.03 -4.78
CA GLU A 144 5.21 11.04 -4.79
C GLU A 144 5.82 9.65 -4.64
N ILE A 145 5.36 8.85 -3.67
CA ILE A 145 5.92 7.52 -3.41
C ILE A 145 5.43 6.46 -4.39
N SER A 146 4.29 6.66 -5.05
CA SER A 146 3.75 5.73 -6.04
C SER A 146 4.21 6.01 -7.48
N GLN A 147 5.01 7.04 -7.71
CA GLN A 147 5.59 7.37 -9.01
C GLN A 147 7.07 6.95 -9.07
N PRO A 148 7.37 5.69 -9.44
CA PRO A 148 8.75 5.23 -9.46
C PRO A 148 9.62 5.93 -10.53
N ALA A 149 9.02 6.59 -11.50
CA ALA A 149 9.72 7.15 -12.65
C ALA A 149 10.45 8.49 -12.40
N ALA A 150 10.08 9.22 -11.35
CA ALA A 150 10.66 10.53 -11.10
C ALA A 150 12.01 10.51 -10.37
N ARG A 151 12.35 9.40 -9.72
CA ARG A 151 13.56 9.28 -8.91
C ARG A 151 14.75 8.59 -9.61
N GLY A 152 14.58 8.16 -10.84
CA GLY A 152 15.60 7.42 -11.58
C GLY A 152 16.14 8.10 -12.84
N ALA A 153 15.70 9.30 -13.14
CA ALA A 153 16.17 10.05 -14.29
C ALA A 153 17.27 11.05 -13.86
N VAL A 154 18.40 10.50 -13.59
CA VAL A 154 19.66 11.27 -13.61
C VAL A 154 20.60 10.58 -14.56
#